data_9e412b67bda2035071f35ead47c9f94c
#
_entry.id   9e412b67bda2035071f35ead47c9f94c
#
_cell.length_a   1.000
_cell.length_b   1.000
_cell.length_c   1.000
_cell.angle_alpha   90.00
_cell.angle_beta   90.00
_cell.angle_gamma   90.00
#
_symmetry.space_group_name_H-M   'P 1'
#
loop_
_entity.id
_entity.type
_entity.pdbx_description
1 polymer ?
#
loop_
_entity_poly.entity_id
_entity_poly.type
_entity_poly.pdbx_seq_one_letter_code
_entity_poly.pdbx_strand_id
1 'polypeptide(L)'
;MPAALRGSGRAGVSTGRAHRGAGEAHGPGSQRTGAIEVRRSPRRRRTVTAYREDDRTVVLIPASFSAAEERRWVAQMVAKLETREDRRRRTLGGDDELAARARALSDAHLGGVLPSSVRWVDNQNRRWGSCTPADRTIRLSSRLRGMPEYVVDYVLVHELAHLLEPAHDDAFWALVGRYPRAERALGFLEGVESRVGAAPVGDQGDTD
;
A
#
# COMPACT_ATOMS: atom_id res chain seq x y z
N MET A 1 18.70 18.91 -4.09
CA MET A 1 19.55 17.90 -4.77
C MET A 1 19.74 16.72 -3.87
N PRO A 2 19.27 15.52 -4.20
CA PRO A 2 20.17 14.36 -4.23
C PRO A 2 19.92 13.43 -5.42
N ALA A 3 20.89 12.89 -5.82
CA ALA A 3 21.66 11.96 -6.57
C ALA A 3 20.88 10.75 -7.14
N ALA A 4 21.00 10.63 -8.44
CA ALA A 4 21.31 9.55 -9.37
C ALA A 4 21.18 8.08 -8.89
N LEU A 5 20.45 7.30 -9.69
CA LEU A 5 20.73 5.88 -9.90
C LEU A 5 20.75 5.59 -11.41
N ARG A 6 21.96 5.37 -11.89
CA ARG A 6 22.27 4.80 -13.20
C ARG A 6 22.17 3.28 -13.10
N GLY A 7 21.64 2.63 -14.09
CA GLY A 7 21.64 1.17 -14.24
C GLY A 7 21.66 0.80 -15.70
N SER A 8 22.80 0.31 -16.15
CA SER A 8 23.18 -0.09 -17.50
C SER A 8 22.41 -1.30 -17.98
N GLY A 9 22.10 -1.34 -19.30
CA GLY A 9 21.48 -2.44 -19.98
C GLY A 9 22.41 -3.63 -20.18
N ARG A 10 21.78 -4.79 -20.43
CA ARG A 10 22.30 -5.86 -21.29
C ARG A 10 21.15 -6.62 -21.93
N ALA A 11 21.17 -6.66 -23.23
CA ALA A 11 20.33 -7.49 -24.06
C ALA A 11 20.73 -8.96 -23.91
N GLY A 12 19.74 -9.83 -23.82
CA GLY A 12 19.89 -11.28 -23.93
C GLY A 12 18.73 -11.83 -24.76
N VAL A 13 19.00 -12.16 -26.00
CA VAL A 13 18.10 -12.89 -26.93
C VAL A 13 18.11 -14.36 -26.53
N SER A 14 16.94 -14.96 -26.30
CA SER A 14 16.77 -16.42 -26.35
C SER A 14 15.40 -16.80 -26.87
N THR A 15 15.44 -17.62 -27.88
CA THR A 15 14.36 -18.18 -28.68
C THR A 15 13.61 -19.31 -27.97
N GLY A 16 12.27 -19.32 -28.11
CA GLY A 16 11.47 -20.50 -28.39
C GLY A 16 10.97 -21.38 -27.27
N ARG A 17 9.67 -21.40 -27.05
CA ARG A 17 8.82 -22.59 -27.24
C ARG A 17 7.38 -22.31 -26.80
N ALA A 18 6.45 -22.52 -27.73
CA ALA A 18 5.01 -22.48 -27.47
C ALA A 18 4.58 -23.66 -26.59
N HIS A 19 3.82 -23.38 -25.51
CA HIS A 19 2.93 -24.38 -24.93
C HIS A 19 1.55 -23.74 -24.75
N ARG A 20 0.57 -24.34 -25.47
CA ARG A 20 -0.86 -24.16 -25.23
C ARG A 20 -1.20 -24.80 -23.89
N GLY A 21 -1.92 -24.09 -23.05
CA GLY A 21 -2.47 -24.58 -21.80
C GLY A 21 -3.62 -23.70 -21.38
N ALA A 22 -4.82 -24.20 -21.63
CA ALA A 22 -6.12 -24.04 -20.96
C ALA A 22 -6.35 -22.79 -20.08
N GLY A 23 -7.39 -22.04 -20.46
CA GLY A 23 -7.99 -20.98 -19.64
C GLY A 23 -8.57 -21.55 -18.35
N GLU A 24 -8.08 -21.08 -17.24
CA GLU A 24 -8.78 -21.22 -15.95
C GLU A 24 -9.46 -19.89 -15.63
N ALA A 25 -10.78 -19.98 -15.61
CA ALA A 25 -11.67 -18.92 -15.16
C ALA A 25 -11.34 -18.61 -13.69
N HIS A 26 -10.80 -17.43 -13.40
CA HIS A 26 -10.69 -16.92 -12.05
C HIS A 26 -12.06 -16.47 -11.57
N GLY A 27 -12.68 -17.33 -10.75
CA GLY A 27 -13.88 -17.00 -9.97
C GLY A 27 -13.58 -15.91 -8.93
N PRO A 28 -14.57 -15.08 -8.53
CA PRO A 28 -14.39 -14.03 -7.54
C PRO A 28 -14.26 -14.65 -6.15
N GLY A 29 -13.19 -14.31 -5.42
CA GLY A 29 -13.10 -14.56 -3.98
C GLY A 29 -12.10 -15.61 -3.54
N SER A 30 -10.85 -15.55 -3.99
CA SER A 30 -9.79 -16.23 -3.26
C SER A 30 -9.40 -15.39 -2.04
N GLN A 31 -9.87 -15.78 -0.86
CA GLN A 31 -9.36 -15.30 0.42
C GLN A 31 -7.87 -15.68 0.47
N ARG A 32 -6.99 -14.73 0.25
CA ARG A 32 -5.55 -14.92 0.47
C ARG A 32 -5.33 -14.98 1.97
N THR A 33 -5.44 -16.16 2.53
CA THR A 33 -4.97 -16.46 3.88
C THR A 33 -3.44 -16.49 3.79
N GLY A 34 -2.82 -15.32 3.86
CA GLY A 34 -1.36 -15.21 3.95
C GLY A 34 -0.88 -16.02 5.16
N ALA A 35 0.31 -16.61 5.07
CA ALA A 35 0.90 -17.41 6.16
C ALA A 35 0.88 -16.58 7.46
N ILE A 36 0.45 -17.23 8.56
CA ILE A 36 0.47 -16.62 9.89
C ILE A 36 1.82 -16.94 10.54
N GLU A 37 2.57 -15.91 10.89
CA GLU A 37 3.82 -16.01 11.63
C GLU A 37 3.61 -15.54 13.07
N VAL A 38 3.88 -16.40 14.03
CA VAL A 38 3.80 -16.06 15.47
C VAL A 38 5.20 -15.78 16.00
N ARG A 39 5.42 -14.55 16.49
CA ARG A 39 6.69 -14.15 17.11
C ARG A 39 6.48 -13.97 18.61
N ARG A 40 7.23 -14.74 19.41
CA ARG A 40 7.23 -14.65 20.86
C ARG A 40 8.25 -13.61 21.36
N SER A 41 7.82 -12.72 22.25
CA SER A 41 8.67 -11.65 22.79
C SER A 41 8.77 -11.74 24.31
N PRO A 42 9.99 -11.88 24.88
CA PRO A 42 10.19 -11.88 26.33
C PRO A 42 9.94 -10.50 26.98
N ARG A 43 10.04 -9.43 26.21
CA ARG A 43 9.78 -8.06 26.69
C ARG A 43 8.28 -7.77 26.86
N ARG A 44 7.40 -8.55 26.22
CA ARG A 44 5.95 -8.37 26.30
C ARG A 44 5.40 -9.21 27.45
N ARG A 45 4.59 -8.61 28.31
CA ARG A 45 3.95 -9.33 29.42
C ARG A 45 2.46 -9.62 29.18
N ARG A 46 1.73 -8.70 28.56
CA ARG A 46 0.26 -8.79 28.36
C ARG A 46 -0.22 -8.33 26.98
N THR A 47 0.61 -7.64 26.20
CA THR A 47 0.19 -7.05 24.94
C THR A 47 0.35 -8.02 23.78
N VAL A 48 -0.71 -8.17 23.00
CA VAL A 48 -0.72 -8.90 21.73
C VAL A 48 -0.97 -7.91 20.60
N THR A 49 -0.23 -8.04 19.51
CA THR A 49 -0.37 -7.16 18.34
C THR A 49 -0.31 -8.01 17.08
N ALA A 50 -1.14 -7.68 16.08
CA ALA A 50 -1.06 -8.29 14.75
C ALA A 50 -0.92 -7.21 13.68
N TYR A 51 -0.11 -7.47 12.65
CA TYR A 51 0.07 -6.59 11.49
C TYR A 51 0.44 -7.42 10.26
N ARG A 52 0.28 -6.81 9.06
CA ARG A 52 0.76 -7.41 7.81
C ARG A 52 2.21 -7.03 7.57
N GLU A 53 3.02 -8.02 7.21
CA GLU A 53 4.40 -7.86 6.78
C GLU A 53 4.55 -8.64 5.48
N ASP A 54 4.72 -7.93 4.37
CA ASP A 54 4.68 -8.49 3.03
C ASP A 54 3.41 -9.31 2.76
N ASP A 55 3.52 -10.61 2.51
CA ASP A 55 2.39 -11.51 2.22
C ASP A 55 2.00 -12.38 3.43
N ARG A 56 2.41 -12.01 4.65
CA ARG A 56 2.12 -12.77 5.87
C ARG A 56 1.52 -11.91 6.97
N THR A 57 0.76 -12.54 7.86
CA THR A 57 0.25 -11.92 9.08
C THR A 57 1.19 -12.23 10.23
N VAL A 58 1.85 -11.21 10.78
CA VAL A 58 2.71 -11.38 11.97
C VAL A 58 1.90 -11.09 13.21
N VAL A 59 1.91 -12.04 14.17
CA VAL A 59 1.28 -11.90 15.48
C VAL A 59 2.36 -11.93 16.57
N LEU A 60 2.52 -10.82 17.28
CA LEU A 60 3.45 -10.69 18.40
C LEU A 60 2.74 -11.01 19.70
N ILE A 61 3.23 -12.03 20.44
CA ILE A 61 2.69 -12.48 21.72
C ILE A 61 3.75 -12.48 22.83
N PRO A 62 3.36 -12.43 24.12
CA PRO A 62 4.27 -12.73 25.22
C PRO A 62 4.90 -14.11 25.13
N ALA A 63 6.18 -14.23 25.47
CA ALA A 63 6.86 -15.52 25.48
C ALA A 63 6.29 -16.48 26.54
N SER A 64 5.65 -15.94 27.60
CA SER A 64 5.05 -16.69 28.70
C SER A 64 3.70 -17.34 28.36
N PHE A 65 3.12 -17.05 27.18
CA PHE A 65 1.82 -17.61 26.83
C PHE A 65 1.92 -19.13 26.58
N SER A 66 0.95 -19.84 27.12
CA SER A 66 0.74 -21.27 26.83
C SER A 66 0.28 -21.47 25.38
N ALA A 67 0.39 -22.69 24.86
CA ALA A 67 -0.07 -23.01 23.51
C ALA A 67 -1.59 -22.78 23.32
N ALA A 68 -2.39 -22.90 24.39
CA ALA A 68 -3.81 -22.64 24.35
C ALA A 68 -4.12 -21.12 24.25
N GLU A 69 -3.40 -20.31 25.02
CA GLU A 69 -3.49 -18.85 24.95
C GLU A 69 -3.02 -18.31 23.60
N GLU A 70 -1.90 -18.85 23.08
CA GLU A 70 -1.41 -18.51 21.75
C GLU A 70 -2.49 -18.73 20.69
N ARG A 71 -3.05 -19.94 20.59
CA ARG A 71 -4.09 -20.25 19.60
C ARG A 71 -5.28 -19.30 19.71
N ARG A 72 -5.77 -19.05 20.93
CA ARG A 72 -6.90 -18.14 21.17
C ARG A 72 -6.59 -16.71 20.72
N TRP A 73 -5.45 -16.19 21.14
CA TRP A 73 -5.07 -14.80 20.83
C TRP A 73 -4.73 -14.62 19.36
N VAL A 74 -4.07 -15.57 18.72
CA VAL A 74 -3.78 -15.55 17.28
C VAL A 74 -5.09 -15.48 16.49
N ALA A 75 -6.04 -16.38 16.76
CA ALA A 75 -7.34 -16.38 16.09
C ALA A 75 -8.08 -15.04 16.29
N GLN A 76 -8.13 -14.52 17.51
CA GLN A 76 -8.80 -13.26 17.82
C GLN A 76 -8.15 -12.06 17.10
N MET A 77 -6.82 -12.00 17.08
CA MET A 77 -6.10 -10.88 16.47
C MET A 77 -6.14 -10.91 14.95
N VAL A 78 -6.10 -12.10 14.34
CA VAL A 78 -6.28 -12.27 12.89
C VAL A 78 -7.70 -11.82 12.50
N ALA A 79 -8.75 -12.31 13.17
CA ALA A 79 -10.12 -11.89 12.90
C ALA A 79 -10.34 -10.37 13.05
N LYS A 80 -9.72 -9.76 14.08
CA LYS A 80 -9.76 -8.31 14.29
C LYS A 80 -9.06 -7.54 13.16
N LEU A 81 -7.93 -8.05 12.67
CA LEU A 81 -7.20 -7.46 11.56
C LEU A 81 -8.02 -7.54 10.27
N GLU A 82 -8.57 -8.72 9.95
CA GLU A 82 -9.44 -8.94 8.79
C GLU A 82 -10.69 -8.04 8.80
N THR A 83 -11.39 -7.98 9.94
CA THR A 83 -12.55 -7.08 10.09
C THR A 83 -12.19 -5.62 9.83
N ARG A 84 -11.01 -5.18 10.29
CA ARG A 84 -10.52 -3.82 10.07
C ARG A 84 -10.17 -3.58 8.61
N GLU A 85 -9.57 -4.55 7.94
CA GLU A 85 -9.24 -4.50 6.51
C GLU A 85 -10.52 -4.49 5.66
N ASP A 86 -11.51 -5.33 5.97
CA ASP A 86 -12.79 -5.35 5.28
C ASP A 86 -13.57 -4.04 5.43
N ARG A 87 -13.55 -3.46 6.65
CA ARG A 87 -14.12 -2.13 6.86
C ARG A 87 -13.44 -1.08 6.00
N ARG A 88 -12.11 -1.11 5.91
CA ARG A 88 -11.34 -0.21 5.05
C ARG A 88 -11.65 -0.41 3.56
N ARG A 89 -11.79 -1.67 3.12
CA ARG A 89 -12.20 -1.98 1.74
C ARG A 89 -13.57 -1.41 1.42
N ARG A 90 -14.54 -1.55 2.32
CA ARG A 90 -15.89 -1.01 2.14
C ARG A 90 -15.94 0.51 2.09
N THR A 91 -15.06 1.20 2.80
CA THR A 91 -15.04 2.67 2.85
C THR A 91 -14.54 3.31 1.54
N LEU A 92 -13.56 2.68 0.87
CA LEU A 92 -12.95 3.22 -0.37
C LEU A 92 -13.21 2.36 -1.61
N GLY A 93 -14.10 1.37 -1.49
CA GLY A 93 -14.50 0.50 -2.58
C GLY A 93 -13.40 -0.47 -3.06
N GLY A 94 -13.72 -1.19 -4.14
CA GLY A 94 -12.80 -2.08 -4.86
C GLY A 94 -11.96 -1.36 -5.90
N ASP A 95 -11.42 -2.13 -6.84
CA ASP A 95 -10.62 -1.58 -7.94
C ASP A 95 -11.51 -0.81 -8.95
N ASP A 96 -12.78 -1.20 -9.09
CA ASP A 96 -13.74 -0.53 -9.99
C ASP A 96 -14.09 0.87 -9.49
N GLU A 97 -14.35 1.03 -8.17
CA GLU A 97 -14.60 2.34 -7.57
C GLU A 97 -13.35 3.23 -7.60
N LEU A 98 -12.17 2.61 -7.41
CA LEU A 98 -10.90 3.32 -7.54
C LEU A 98 -10.69 3.82 -8.98
N ALA A 99 -11.00 3.00 -9.98
CA ALA A 99 -10.91 3.37 -11.39
C ALA A 99 -11.91 4.48 -11.76
N ALA A 100 -13.14 4.39 -11.26
CA ALA A 100 -14.15 5.45 -11.45
C ALA A 100 -13.68 6.76 -10.82
N ARG A 101 -13.10 6.71 -9.62
CA ARG A 101 -12.53 7.88 -8.93
C ARG A 101 -11.35 8.47 -9.69
N ALA A 102 -10.44 7.65 -10.20
CA ALA A 102 -9.32 8.09 -11.03
C ALA A 102 -9.80 8.82 -12.30
N ARG A 103 -10.83 8.29 -12.94
CA ARG A 103 -11.45 8.95 -14.10
C ARG A 103 -12.01 10.33 -13.73
N ALA A 104 -12.81 10.43 -12.69
CA ALA A 104 -13.40 11.69 -12.24
C ALA A 104 -12.35 12.75 -11.90
N LEU A 105 -11.26 12.35 -11.22
CA LEU A 105 -10.14 13.25 -10.89
C LEU A 105 -9.36 13.67 -12.13
N SER A 106 -9.15 12.76 -13.07
CA SER A 106 -8.48 13.08 -14.32
C SER A 106 -9.28 14.04 -15.16
N ASP A 107 -10.59 13.83 -15.31
CA ASP A 107 -11.48 14.73 -16.04
C ASP A 107 -11.49 16.13 -15.41
N ALA A 108 -11.49 16.20 -14.08
CA ALA A 108 -11.54 17.48 -13.37
C ALA A 108 -10.21 18.25 -13.40
N HIS A 109 -9.06 17.57 -13.38
CA HIS A 109 -7.77 18.22 -13.11
C HIS A 109 -6.69 17.99 -14.16
N LEU A 110 -6.77 16.90 -14.96
CA LEU A 110 -5.68 16.44 -15.84
C LEU A 110 -6.10 16.26 -17.30
N GLY A 111 -7.24 16.84 -17.69
CA GLY A 111 -7.72 16.82 -19.07
C GLY A 111 -8.18 15.44 -19.57
N GLY A 112 -8.58 14.55 -18.66
CA GLY A 112 -9.21 13.28 -19.02
C GLY A 112 -8.21 12.16 -19.40
N VAL A 113 -6.92 12.27 -19.01
CA VAL A 113 -5.94 11.18 -19.20
C VAL A 113 -6.37 9.93 -18.43
N LEU A 114 -6.43 8.78 -19.12
CA LEU A 114 -6.87 7.53 -18.48
C LEU A 114 -5.76 6.50 -18.41
N PRO A 115 -5.59 5.85 -17.26
CA PRO A 115 -4.75 4.66 -17.14
C PRO A 115 -5.44 3.44 -17.76
N SER A 116 -4.67 2.43 -18.15
CA SER A 116 -5.20 1.13 -18.58
C SER A 116 -5.79 0.34 -17.41
N SER A 117 -5.23 0.51 -16.22
CA SER A 117 -5.77 -0.08 -14.99
C SER A 117 -5.35 0.72 -13.76
N VAL A 118 -6.23 0.73 -12.76
CA VAL A 118 -5.94 1.24 -11.41
C VAL A 118 -6.34 0.18 -10.41
N ARG A 119 -5.45 -0.17 -9.48
CA ARG A 119 -5.76 -1.20 -8.47
C ARG A 119 -5.12 -0.91 -7.12
N TRP A 120 -5.73 -1.46 -6.09
CA TRP A 120 -5.14 -1.52 -4.76
C TRP A 120 -4.11 -2.67 -4.68
N VAL A 121 -2.98 -2.41 -4.00
CA VAL A 121 -1.95 -3.43 -3.74
C VAL A 121 -1.49 -3.41 -2.29
N ASP A 122 -1.20 -4.58 -1.74
CA ASP A 122 -0.79 -4.73 -0.33
C ASP A 122 0.73 -4.71 -0.14
N ASN A 123 1.50 -4.83 -1.23
CA ASN A 123 2.95 -5.00 -1.22
C ASN A 123 3.76 -3.69 -1.37
N GLN A 124 3.12 -2.52 -1.28
CA GLN A 124 3.80 -1.23 -1.28
C GLN A 124 3.98 -0.69 0.15
N ASN A 125 5.12 -1.01 0.78
CA ASN A 125 5.40 -0.61 2.15
C ASN A 125 6.12 0.75 2.26
N ARG A 126 6.81 1.18 1.20
CA ARG A 126 7.61 2.43 1.17
C ARG A 126 7.00 3.53 0.30
N ARG A 127 6.00 3.21 -0.51
CA ARG A 127 5.34 4.16 -1.42
C ARG A 127 3.85 4.16 -1.16
N TRP A 128 3.21 5.29 -1.44
CA TRP A 128 1.76 5.42 -1.38
C TRP A 128 1.08 5.00 -2.67
N GLY A 129 1.79 5.16 -3.80
CA GLY A 129 1.37 4.74 -5.12
C GLY A 129 2.55 4.41 -6.03
N SER A 130 2.27 3.96 -7.23
CA SER A 130 3.21 3.85 -8.34
C SER A 130 2.50 3.84 -9.67
N CYS A 131 3.05 4.56 -10.65
CA CYS A 131 2.66 4.53 -12.03
C CYS A 131 3.72 3.79 -12.85
N THR A 132 3.29 2.97 -13.82
CA THR A 132 4.13 2.44 -14.88
C THR A 132 3.66 3.08 -16.20
N PRO A 133 4.29 4.17 -16.65
CA PRO A 133 3.82 4.93 -17.82
C PRO A 133 3.74 4.08 -19.10
N ALA A 134 4.71 3.16 -19.32
CA ALA A 134 4.74 2.29 -20.50
C ALA A 134 3.47 1.43 -20.64
N ASP A 135 3.00 0.87 -19.54
CA ASP A 135 1.79 0.03 -19.50
C ASP A 135 0.53 0.84 -19.14
N ARG A 136 0.70 2.12 -18.78
CA ARG A 136 -0.35 3.00 -18.27
C ARG A 136 -1.07 2.41 -17.06
N THR A 137 -0.35 1.71 -16.18
CA THR A 137 -0.93 1.06 -15.00
C THR A 137 -0.59 1.83 -13.73
N ILE A 138 -1.58 1.98 -12.86
CA ILE A 138 -1.45 2.65 -11.56
C ILE A 138 -1.76 1.66 -10.44
N ARG A 139 -0.95 1.69 -9.39
CA ARG A 139 -1.14 0.89 -8.18
C ARG A 139 -1.10 1.79 -6.97
N LEU A 140 -2.11 1.68 -6.11
CA LEU A 140 -2.16 2.39 -4.85
C LEU A 140 -1.97 1.43 -3.68
N SER A 141 -1.17 1.86 -2.71
CA SER A 141 -1.00 1.09 -1.47
C SER A 141 -2.31 1.00 -0.69
N SER A 142 -2.69 -0.21 -0.29
CA SER A 142 -3.85 -0.43 0.59
C SER A 142 -3.70 0.25 1.96
N ARG A 143 -2.51 0.72 2.33
CA ARG A 143 -2.26 1.57 3.51
C ARG A 143 -3.03 2.89 3.45
N LEU A 144 -3.34 3.40 2.25
CA LEU A 144 -4.19 4.58 2.05
C LEU A 144 -5.65 4.32 2.42
N ARG A 145 -6.09 3.05 2.42
CA ARG A 145 -7.45 2.70 2.83
C ARG A 145 -7.66 3.08 4.30
N GLY A 146 -8.67 3.88 4.55
CA GLY A 146 -8.97 4.44 5.88
C GLY A 146 -8.24 5.75 6.20
N MET A 147 -7.49 6.32 5.27
CA MET A 147 -7.10 7.73 5.29
C MET A 147 -8.25 8.59 4.76
N PRO A 148 -8.22 9.91 5.02
CA PRO A 148 -9.18 10.83 4.44
C PRO A 148 -9.19 10.74 2.91
N GLU A 149 -10.37 10.84 2.29
CA GLU A 149 -10.53 10.72 0.83
C GLU A 149 -9.63 11.68 0.05
N TYR A 150 -9.45 12.92 0.55
CA TYR A 150 -8.61 13.91 -0.12
C TYR A 150 -7.12 13.50 -0.20
N VAL A 151 -6.68 12.59 0.66
CA VAL A 151 -5.31 12.03 0.64
C VAL A 151 -5.20 10.99 -0.47
N VAL A 152 -6.21 10.13 -0.59
CA VAL A 152 -6.29 9.14 -1.68
C VAL A 152 -6.38 9.84 -3.03
N ASP A 153 -7.19 10.89 -3.13
CA ASP A 153 -7.32 11.72 -4.33
C ASP A 153 -6.00 12.34 -4.76
N TYR A 154 -5.27 12.90 -3.80
CA TYR A 154 -3.95 13.47 -4.06
C TYR A 154 -2.98 12.44 -4.63
N VAL A 155 -2.90 11.24 -4.02
CA VAL A 155 -2.02 10.19 -4.53
C VAL A 155 -2.48 9.72 -5.92
N LEU A 156 -3.79 9.60 -6.17
CA LEU A 156 -4.32 9.29 -7.49
C LEU A 156 -3.93 10.35 -8.53
N VAL A 157 -4.09 11.64 -8.22
CA VAL A 157 -3.70 12.74 -9.11
C VAL A 157 -2.20 12.74 -9.37
N HIS A 158 -1.38 12.45 -8.36
CA HIS A 158 0.07 12.30 -8.49
C HIS A 158 0.42 11.18 -9.48
N GLU A 159 -0.15 9.99 -9.31
CA GLU A 159 0.12 8.85 -10.20
C GLU A 159 -0.46 9.06 -11.61
N LEU A 160 -1.60 9.74 -11.74
CA LEU A 160 -2.16 10.11 -13.04
C LEU A 160 -1.29 11.15 -13.76
N ALA A 161 -0.70 12.09 -13.03
CA ALA A 161 0.20 13.09 -13.60
C ALA A 161 1.42 12.44 -14.27
N HIS A 162 1.91 11.30 -13.75
CA HIS A 162 2.99 10.53 -14.35
C HIS A 162 2.65 9.92 -15.72
N LEU A 163 1.39 9.86 -16.11
CA LEU A 163 1.00 9.46 -17.47
C LEU A 163 1.23 10.61 -18.49
N LEU A 164 1.41 11.84 -18.02
CA LEU A 164 1.67 13.03 -18.82
C LEU A 164 3.13 13.46 -18.70
N GLU A 165 3.64 13.51 -17.46
CA GLU A 165 5.00 13.93 -17.12
C GLU A 165 5.68 12.88 -16.25
N PRO A 166 6.60 12.07 -16.82
CA PRO A 166 7.26 11.00 -16.05
C PRO A 166 8.23 11.50 -14.98
N ALA A 167 8.82 12.70 -15.17
CA ALA A 167 9.77 13.31 -14.24
C ALA A 167 9.05 14.23 -13.24
N HIS A 168 9.60 14.32 -12.01
CA HIS A 168 9.09 15.25 -11.00
C HIS A 168 9.70 16.66 -11.19
N ASP A 169 9.46 17.26 -12.34
CA ASP A 169 9.88 18.61 -12.68
C ASP A 169 8.77 19.65 -12.43
N ASP A 170 8.99 20.90 -12.83
CA ASP A 170 8.02 21.99 -12.64
C ASP A 170 6.70 21.72 -13.39
N ALA A 171 6.75 21.08 -14.56
CA ALA A 171 5.56 20.71 -15.33
C ALA A 171 4.73 19.67 -14.58
N PHE A 172 5.37 18.66 -14.01
CA PHE A 172 4.72 17.65 -13.17
C PHE A 172 4.04 18.30 -11.96
N TRP A 173 4.77 19.12 -11.21
CA TRP A 173 4.21 19.78 -10.02
C TRP A 173 3.09 20.77 -10.36
N ALA A 174 3.13 21.41 -11.52
CA ALA A 174 2.03 22.23 -12.02
C ALA A 174 0.76 21.40 -12.29
N LEU A 175 0.91 20.14 -12.74
CA LEU A 175 -0.23 19.22 -12.91
C LEU A 175 -0.81 18.80 -11.56
N VAL A 176 0.03 18.34 -10.63
CA VAL A 176 -0.39 17.90 -9.30
C VAL A 176 -1.03 19.05 -8.52
N GLY A 177 -0.51 20.28 -8.66
CA GLY A 177 -1.02 21.49 -8.02
C GLY A 177 -2.43 21.93 -8.47
N ARG A 178 -2.96 21.36 -9.57
CA ARG A 178 -4.35 21.59 -9.98
C ARG A 178 -5.36 20.95 -9.01
N TYR A 179 -4.93 19.99 -8.20
CA TYR A 179 -5.77 19.42 -7.16
C TYR A 179 -5.85 20.36 -5.96
N PRO A 180 -7.05 20.89 -5.59
CA PRO A 180 -7.17 21.99 -4.62
C PRO A 180 -6.72 21.66 -3.20
N ARG A 181 -6.58 20.38 -2.87
CA ARG A 181 -6.17 19.92 -1.52
C ARG A 181 -4.79 19.27 -1.50
N ALA A 182 -3.95 19.53 -2.52
CA ALA A 182 -2.64 18.92 -2.66
C ALA A 182 -1.74 19.18 -1.43
N GLU A 183 -1.56 20.43 -1.02
CA GLU A 183 -0.73 20.79 0.13
C GLU A 183 -1.22 20.14 1.44
N ARG A 184 -2.53 20.13 1.67
CA ARG A 184 -3.13 19.52 2.84
C ARG A 184 -2.89 17.99 2.87
N ALA A 185 -2.99 17.34 1.72
CA ALA A 185 -2.77 15.90 1.60
C ALA A 185 -1.30 15.56 1.80
N LEU A 186 -0.38 16.36 1.25
CA LEU A 186 1.05 16.21 1.45
C LEU A 186 1.42 16.31 2.93
N GLY A 187 0.99 17.36 3.62
CA GLY A 187 1.24 17.52 5.06
C GLY A 187 0.65 16.39 5.91
N PHE A 188 -0.49 15.81 5.51
CA PHE A 188 -1.04 14.63 6.18
C PHE A 188 -0.13 13.41 6.01
N LEU A 189 0.37 13.13 4.79
CA LEU A 189 1.26 12.01 4.50
C LEU A 189 2.61 12.14 5.21
N GLU A 190 3.20 13.33 5.23
CA GLU A 190 4.42 13.63 5.99
C GLU A 190 4.24 13.36 7.48
N GLY A 191 3.11 13.77 8.05
CA GLY A 191 2.78 13.48 9.45
C GLY A 191 2.59 11.99 9.75
N VAL A 192 2.11 11.20 8.78
CA VAL A 192 2.01 9.73 8.91
C VAL A 192 3.39 9.08 8.83
N GLU A 193 4.24 9.51 7.90
CA GLU A 193 5.59 8.98 7.71
C GLU A 193 6.49 9.27 8.91
N SER A 194 6.42 10.46 9.47
CA SER A 194 7.15 10.85 10.68
C SER A 194 6.81 9.96 11.89
N ARG A 195 5.56 9.52 11.99
CA ARG A 195 5.12 8.59 13.07
C ARG A 195 5.57 7.16 12.85
N VAL A 196 5.73 6.73 11.60
CA VAL A 196 6.20 5.38 11.25
C VAL A 196 7.71 5.28 11.40
N GLY A 197 8.43 6.37 11.11
CA GLY A 197 9.88 6.46 11.31
C GLY A 197 10.32 6.64 12.77
N ALA A 198 9.45 7.15 13.63
CA ALA A 198 9.64 7.17 15.07
C ALA A 198 9.30 5.78 15.65
N ALA A 199 10.24 4.83 15.56
CA ALA A 199 10.22 3.68 16.46
C ALA A 199 10.17 4.23 17.90
N PRO A 200 9.38 3.62 18.82
CA PRO A 200 9.36 4.06 20.20
C PRO A 200 10.80 4.03 20.74
N VAL A 201 11.34 5.21 21.01
CA VAL A 201 12.53 5.37 21.83
C VAL A 201 12.20 4.65 23.13
N GLY A 202 12.90 3.54 23.38
CA GLY A 202 12.72 2.78 24.60
C GLY A 202 12.88 3.74 25.76
N ASP A 203 11.87 3.73 26.62
CA ASP A 203 11.92 4.26 27.97
C ASP A 203 13.21 3.75 28.62
N GLN A 204 14.23 4.63 28.67
CA GLN A 204 15.40 4.41 29.49
C GLN A 204 14.96 4.73 30.91
N GLY A 205 14.51 3.67 31.60
CA GLY A 205 14.22 3.73 33.01
C GLY A 205 15.39 4.34 33.75
N ASP A 206 15.13 5.47 34.37
CA ASP A 206 15.96 6.03 35.42
C ASP A 206 16.16 4.97 36.50
N THR A 207 17.42 4.62 36.70
CA THR A 207 17.88 3.89 37.86
C THR A 207 18.27 4.93 38.89
N ASP A 208 17.54 4.98 39.97
CA ASP A 208 18.01 5.50 41.26
C ASP A 208 17.77 4.46 42.34
#